data_d5cc64c5109ad78832645bd1338f9c4c
#
_entry.id   d5cc64c5109ad78832645bd1338f9c4c
#
_cell.length_a   1.000
_cell.length_b   1.000
_cell.length_c   1.000
_cell.angle_alpha   90.00
_cell.angle_beta   90.00
_cell.angle_gamma   90.00
#
_symmetry.space_group_name_H-M   'P 1'
#
loop_
_entity.id
_entity.type
_entity.pdbx_description
1 polymer ?
#
loop_
_entity_poly.entity_id
_entity_poly.type
_entity_poly.pdbx_seq_one_letter_code
_entity_poly.pdbx_strand_id
1 'polypeptide(L)'
;MMAAGTAAKRGCRVKLIEQNKILGKKLLITGKGRCNVTNACEDVETLIQNVPTNGNFLYSAFYGFTNEDTMRFFEALGVPLKVERGQRVFPVSDRSRDIADALRRFLTQNHVELSCDRVDRILT
;
A
#
# COMPACT_ATOMS: atom_id res chain seq x y z
N MET A 1 -0.16 -4.05 5.90
CA MET A 1 1.30 -4.01 5.67
C MET A 1 1.85 -2.59 5.83
N MET A 2 1.37 -1.56 5.12
CA MET A 2 1.87 -0.18 5.25
C MET A 2 1.89 0.32 6.70
N ALA A 3 0.76 0.29 7.41
CA ALA A 3 0.67 0.74 8.80
C ALA A 3 1.65 -0.01 9.72
N ALA A 4 1.75 -1.33 9.58
CA ALA A 4 2.66 -2.15 10.38
C ALA A 4 4.13 -1.77 10.15
N GLY A 5 4.55 -1.69 8.89
CA GLY A 5 5.93 -1.31 8.55
C GLY A 5 6.25 0.13 8.96
N THR A 6 5.30 1.06 8.81
CA THR A 6 5.48 2.46 9.21
C THR A 6 5.60 2.62 10.73
N ALA A 7 4.77 1.91 11.50
CA ALA A 7 4.86 1.91 12.96
C ALA A 7 6.20 1.32 13.44
N ALA A 8 6.61 0.20 12.84
CA ALA A 8 7.91 -0.43 13.15
C ALA A 8 9.09 0.49 12.79
N LYS A 9 9.06 1.15 11.63
CA LYS A 9 10.06 2.16 11.23
C LYS A 9 10.17 3.32 12.23
N ARG A 10 9.09 3.61 12.97
CA ARG A 10 9.05 4.62 14.05
C ARG A 10 9.48 4.07 15.40
N GLY A 11 10.02 2.87 15.47
CA GLY A 11 10.53 2.24 16.70
C GLY A 11 9.51 1.43 17.50
N CYS A 12 8.28 1.25 16.99
CA CYS A 12 7.30 0.39 17.65
C CYS A 12 7.64 -1.09 17.45
N ARG A 13 7.43 -1.91 18.48
CA ARG A 13 7.40 -3.36 18.33
C ARG A 13 6.05 -3.76 17.72
N VAL A 14 6.06 -4.33 16.53
CA VAL A 14 4.86 -4.60 15.75
C VAL A 14 4.75 -6.08 15.41
N LYS A 15 3.56 -6.66 15.66
CA LYS A 15 3.13 -7.96 15.16
C LYS A 15 1.97 -7.77 14.18
N LEU A 16 2.13 -8.29 12.96
CA LEU A 16 1.08 -8.32 11.94
C LEU A 16 0.50 -9.72 11.87
N ILE A 17 -0.80 -9.82 12.09
CA ILE A 17 -1.56 -11.07 12.06
C ILE A 17 -2.36 -11.12 10.76
N GLU A 18 -2.18 -12.18 9.97
CA GLU A 18 -2.89 -12.40 8.71
C GLU A 18 -3.41 -13.85 8.67
N GLN A 19 -4.72 -14.00 8.49
CA GLN A 19 -5.36 -15.33 8.46
C GLN A 19 -5.03 -16.14 7.20
N ASN A 20 -4.66 -15.48 6.12
CA ASN A 20 -4.29 -16.16 4.88
C ASN A 20 -2.80 -16.53 4.89
N LYS A 21 -2.45 -17.65 4.26
CA LYS A 21 -1.06 -18.06 4.08
C LYS A 21 -0.22 -17.09 3.23
N ILE A 22 -0.88 -16.19 2.51
CA ILE A 22 -0.24 -15.24 1.60
C ILE A 22 -0.64 -13.83 2.00
N LEU A 23 0.35 -13.00 2.37
CA LEU A 23 0.15 -11.57 2.60
C LEU A 23 -0.27 -10.87 1.32
N GLY A 24 -1.24 -9.95 1.44
CA GLY A 24 -1.67 -9.15 0.31
C GLY A 24 -2.51 -9.92 -0.73
N LYS A 25 -3.18 -11.00 -0.35
CA LYS A 25 -4.00 -11.83 -1.26
C LYS A 25 -4.95 -11.00 -2.13
N LYS A 26 -5.64 -10.01 -1.55
CA LYS A 26 -6.54 -9.13 -2.29
C LYS A 26 -5.78 -8.22 -3.26
N LEU A 27 -4.62 -7.71 -2.87
CA LEU A 27 -3.78 -6.87 -3.71
C LEU A 27 -3.33 -7.59 -4.97
N LEU A 28 -3.03 -8.90 -4.86
CA LEU A 28 -2.58 -9.72 -6.00
C LEU A 28 -3.59 -9.84 -7.13
N ILE A 29 -4.89 -9.64 -6.87
CA ILE A 29 -5.96 -9.73 -7.87
C ILE A 29 -6.43 -8.37 -8.39
N THR A 30 -5.96 -7.27 -7.81
CA THR A 30 -6.33 -5.92 -8.25
C THR A 30 -5.74 -5.59 -9.62
N GLY A 31 -6.39 -4.68 -10.35
CA GLY A 31 -5.92 -4.28 -11.68
C GLY A 31 -5.75 -5.46 -12.65
N LYS A 32 -6.58 -6.49 -12.53
CA LYS A 32 -6.47 -7.75 -13.33
C LYS A 32 -5.11 -8.45 -13.14
N GLY A 33 -4.61 -8.47 -11.90
CA GLY A 33 -3.32 -9.09 -11.55
C GLY A 33 -2.10 -8.18 -11.74
N ARG A 34 -2.31 -6.92 -12.17
CA ARG A 34 -1.24 -5.95 -12.41
C ARG A 34 -0.98 -5.03 -11.22
N CYS A 35 -1.96 -4.87 -10.33
CA CYS A 35 -2.01 -3.90 -9.23
C CYS A 35 -1.98 -2.44 -9.72
N ASN A 36 -3.14 -1.80 -9.81
CA ASN A 36 -3.20 -0.33 -9.91
C ASN A 36 -2.78 0.25 -8.54
N VAL A 37 -1.56 0.77 -8.46
CA VAL A 37 -0.92 1.19 -7.21
C VAL A 37 -1.54 2.47 -6.68
N THR A 38 -1.66 3.47 -7.56
CA THR A 38 -2.21 4.80 -7.25
C THR A 38 -2.63 5.49 -8.55
N ASN A 39 -3.01 6.76 -8.46
CA ASN A 39 -3.25 7.66 -9.57
C ASN A 39 -2.15 8.73 -9.58
N ALA A 40 -1.59 9.06 -10.73
CA ALA A 40 -0.54 10.05 -10.91
C ALA A 40 -1.08 11.49 -11.11
N CYS A 41 -2.29 11.79 -10.62
CA CYS A 41 -2.82 13.14 -10.63
C CYS A 41 -1.88 14.07 -9.88
N GLU A 42 -1.50 15.18 -10.49
CA GLU A 42 -0.53 16.14 -9.92
C GLU A 42 -1.10 16.91 -8.73
N ASP A 43 -2.43 17.09 -8.70
CA ASP A 43 -3.11 17.87 -7.69
C ASP A 43 -3.94 16.98 -6.74
N VAL A 44 -3.62 17.06 -5.45
CA VAL A 44 -4.29 16.30 -4.39
C VAL A 44 -5.78 16.70 -4.27
N GLU A 45 -6.12 17.97 -4.52
CA GLU A 45 -7.50 18.43 -4.49
C GLU A 45 -8.34 17.73 -5.57
N THR A 46 -7.82 17.67 -6.79
CA THR A 46 -8.45 16.93 -7.88
C THR A 46 -8.57 15.44 -7.57
N LEU A 47 -7.55 14.85 -6.94
CA LEU A 47 -7.61 13.46 -6.52
C LEU A 47 -8.74 13.20 -5.52
N ILE A 48 -8.93 14.10 -4.54
CA ILE A 48 -9.99 14.01 -3.53
C ILE A 48 -11.38 14.24 -4.15
N GLN A 49 -11.51 15.19 -5.08
CA GLN A 49 -12.76 15.46 -5.79
C GLN A 49 -13.27 14.27 -6.61
N ASN A 50 -12.37 13.41 -7.07
CA ASN A 50 -12.71 12.17 -7.77
C ASN A 50 -13.19 11.04 -6.84
N VAL A 51 -13.21 11.25 -5.52
CA VAL A 51 -13.79 10.29 -4.57
C VAL A 51 -15.30 10.49 -4.50
N PRO A 52 -16.12 9.50 -4.90
CA PRO A 52 -17.56 9.70 -5.11
C PRO A 52 -18.34 10.07 -3.85
N THR A 53 -17.86 9.67 -2.68
CA THR A 53 -18.56 9.86 -1.41
C THR A 53 -17.56 10.18 -0.30
N ASN A 54 -17.85 11.23 0.49
CA ASN A 54 -17.04 11.63 1.65
C ASN A 54 -15.55 11.90 1.34
N GLY A 55 -15.21 12.40 0.15
CA GLY A 55 -13.83 12.73 -0.24
C GLY A 55 -13.12 13.63 0.78
N ASN A 56 -13.85 14.58 1.37
CA ASN A 56 -13.31 15.50 2.38
C ASN A 56 -12.72 14.79 3.61
N PHE A 57 -13.19 13.59 3.96
CA PHE A 57 -12.62 12.79 5.04
C PHE A 57 -11.16 12.40 4.77
N LEU A 58 -10.75 12.36 3.52
CA LEU A 58 -9.43 11.89 3.10
C LEU A 58 -8.35 13.00 3.06
N TYR A 59 -8.70 14.26 3.26
CA TYR A 59 -7.73 15.37 3.21
C TYR A 59 -6.50 15.11 4.07
N SER A 60 -6.67 14.84 5.35
CA SER A 60 -5.56 14.59 6.26
C SER A 60 -4.70 13.40 5.83
N ALA A 61 -5.32 12.34 5.32
CA ALA A 61 -4.59 11.15 4.86
C ALA A 61 -3.77 11.43 3.60
N PHE A 62 -4.37 12.08 2.59
CA PHE A 62 -3.69 12.37 1.32
C PHE A 62 -2.62 13.45 1.43
N TYR A 63 -2.78 14.44 2.31
CA TYR A 63 -1.72 15.41 2.58
C TYR A 63 -0.62 14.85 3.50
N GLY A 64 -0.96 13.86 4.35
CA GLY A 64 0.02 13.14 5.18
C GLY A 64 0.88 12.14 4.41
N PHE A 65 0.35 11.58 3.31
CA PHE A 65 1.05 10.64 2.42
C PHE A 65 0.39 10.68 1.04
N THR A 66 0.99 11.42 0.13
CA THR A 66 0.44 11.72 -1.19
C THR A 66 0.51 10.52 -2.14
N ASN A 67 -0.16 10.63 -3.29
CA ASN A 67 -0.01 9.69 -4.38
C ASN A 67 1.44 9.68 -4.93
N GLU A 68 2.12 10.81 -4.96
CA GLU A 68 3.53 10.90 -5.34
C GLU A 68 4.43 10.21 -4.30
N ASP A 69 4.16 10.39 -2.99
CA ASP A 69 4.87 9.66 -1.93
C ASP A 69 4.68 8.15 -2.07
N THR A 70 3.48 7.72 -2.49
CA THR A 70 3.21 6.31 -2.79
C THR A 70 4.09 5.79 -3.92
N MET A 71 4.24 6.56 -5.00
CA MET A 71 5.11 6.19 -6.12
C MET A 71 6.57 6.11 -5.66
N ARG A 72 7.08 7.16 -5.02
CA ARG A 72 8.45 7.19 -4.47
C ARG A 72 8.72 6.05 -3.50
N PHE A 73 7.74 5.69 -2.68
CA PHE A 73 7.86 4.58 -1.74
C PHE A 73 8.12 3.25 -2.44
N PHE A 74 7.37 2.92 -3.50
CA PHE A 74 7.57 1.67 -4.23
C PHE A 74 8.85 1.69 -5.07
N GLU A 75 9.19 2.81 -5.68
CA GLU A 75 10.44 2.98 -6.43
C GLU A 75 11.66 2.83 -5.51
N ALA A 76 11.62 3.40 -4.30
CA ALA A 76 12.66 3.22 -3.28
C ALA A 76 12.80 1.75 -2.82
N LEU A 77 11.73 0.96 -2.92
CA LEU A 77 11.75 -0.47 -2.67
C LEU A 77 12.16 -1.30 -3.91
N GLY A 78 12.62 -0.65 -4.99
CA GLY A 78 13.11 -1.29 -6.20
C GLY A 78 12.02 -1.78 -7.15
N VAL A 79 10.83 -1.19 -7.08
CA VAL A 79 9.74 -1.48 -8.03
C VAL A 79 9.54 -0.28 -8.96
N PRO A 80 10.08 -0.31 -10.19
CA PRO A 80 9.84 0.76 -11.16
C PRO A 80 8.37 0.80 -11.56
N LEU A 81 7.83 2.03 -11.65
CA LEU A 81 6.44 2.29 -11.96
C LEU A 81 6.28 2.95 -13.32
N LYS A 82 5.11 2.80 -13.92
CA LYS A 82 4.70 3.48 -15.16
C LYS A 82 3.30 4.07 -14.98
N VAL A 83 3.08 5.19 -15.66
CA VAL A 83 1.77 5.84 -15.74
C VAL A 83 1.10 5.45 -17.06
N GLU A 84 -0.14 5.04 -16.99
CA GLU A 84 -0.96 4.70 -18.16
C GLU A 84 -2.16 5.66 -18.30
N ARG A 85 -2.92 5.49 -19.37
CA ARG A 85 -4.12 6.30 -19.65
C ARG A 85 -5.00 6.44 -18.40
N GLY A 86 -5.46 7.66 -18.13
CA GLY A 86 -6.26 8.00 -16.94
C GLY A 86 -5.42 8.11 -15.67
N GLN A 87 -4.14 8.44 -15.80
CA GLN A 87 -3.19 8.64 -14.70
C GLN A 87 -3.04 7.40 -13.78
N ARG A 88 -3.39 6.22 -14.27
CA ARG A 88 -3.26 4.97 -13.50
C ARG A 88 -1.81 4.54 -13.41
N VAL A 89 -1.37 4.20 -12.22
CA VAL A 89 0.01 3.80 -11.95
C VAL A 89 0.11 2.30 -11.77
N PHE A 90 0.99 1.66 -12.52
CA PHE A 90 1.25 0.22 -12.46
C PHE A 90 2.74 -0.06 -12.33
N PRO A 91 3.15 -1.23 -11.81
CA PRO A 91 4.53 -1.67 -11.94
C PRO A 91 4.87 -1.87 -13.42
N VAL A 92 6.08 -1.52 -13.83
CA VAL A 92 6.56 -1.70 -15.22
C VAL A 92 6.45 -3.17 -15.65
N SER A 93 6.64 -4.09 -14.72
CA SER A 93 6.53 -5.55 -14.95
C SER A 93 5.11 -6.05 -15.21
N ASP A 94 4.08 -5.23 -14.97
CA ASP A 94 2.67 -5.62 -14.98
C ASP A 94 2.32 -6.79 -14.03
N ARG A 95 3.09 -6.99 -12.97
CA ARG A 95 2.90 -8.06 -11.99
C ARG A 95 2.60 -7.50 -10.61
N SER A 96 1.39 -7.73 -10.10
CA SER A 96 0.98 -7.36 -8.74
C SER A 96 1.85 -7.98 -7.65
N ARG A 97 2.52 -9.11 -7.97
CA ARG A 97 3.44 -9.79 -7.06
C ARG A 97 4.62 -8.89 -6.68
N ASP A 98 5.16 -8.11 -7.60
CA ASP A 98 6.31 -7.24 -7.32
C ASP A 98 5.97 -6.18 -6.27
N ILE A 99 4.74 -5.66 -6.31
CA ILE A 99 4.21 -4.74 -5.29
C ILE A 99 4.04 -5.44 -3.94
N ALA A 100 3.47 -6.66 -3.94
CA ALA A 100 3.29 -7.43 -2.71
C ALA A 100 4.64 -7.81 -2.06
N ASP A 101 5.60 -8.23 -2.88
CA ASP A 101 6.94 -8.59 -2.42
C ASP A 101 7.73 -7.37 -1.91
N ALA A 102 7.54 -6.19 -2.51
CA ALA A 102 8.10 -4.94 -2.00
C ALA A 102 7.57 -4.62 -0.60
N LEU A 103 6.26 -4.74 -0.38
CA LEU A 103 5.67 -4.55 0.95
C LEU A 103 6.17 -5.59 1.96
N ARG A 104 6.36 -6.85 1.55
CA ARG A 104 6.95 -7.88 2.42
C ARG A 104 8.39 -7.53 2.80
N ARG A 105 9.22 -7.09 1.84
CA ARG A 105 10.58 -6.60 2.13
C ARG A 105 10.56 -5.45 3.12
N PHE A 106 9.64 -4.50 2.94
CA PHE A 106 9.49 -3.37 3.86
C PHE A 106 9.16 -3.82 5.30
N LEU A 107 8.29 -4.82 5.48
CA LEU A 107 8.00 -5.40 6.79
C LEU A 107 9.25 -6.07 7.40
N THR A 108 9.95 -6.90 6.62
CA THR A 108 11.14 -7.62 7.06
C THR A 108 12.28 -6.67 7.44
N GLN A 109 12.53 -5.64 6.64
CA GLN A 109 13.56 -4.63 6.90
C GLN A 109 13.30 -3.82 8.18
N ASN A 110 12.04 -3.69 8.58
CA ASN A 110 11.64 -3.02 9.81
C ASN A 110 11.30 -3.98 10.96
N HIS A 111 11.71 -5.25 10.85
CA HIS A 111 11.57 -6.26 11.92
C HIS A 111 10.13 -6.48 12.40
N VAL A 112 9.14 -6.35 11.50
CA VAL A 112 7.75 -6.68 11.83
C VAL A 112 7.60 -8.19 12.00
N GLU A 113 7.09 -8.61 13.15
CA GLU A 113 6.75 -10.01 13.40
C GLU A 113 5.49 -10.39 12.58
N LEU A 114 5.56 -11.50 11.84
CA LEU A 114 4.43 -12.00 11.04
C LEU A 114 3.87 -13.26 11.71
N SER A 115 2.55 -13.31 11.89
CA SER A 115 1.83 -14.48 12.38
C SER A 115 0.71 -14.85 11.40
N CYS A 116 0.63 -16.14 11.05
CA CYS A 116 -0.46 -16.66 10.22
C CYS A 116 -1.55 -17.22 11.14
N ASP A 117 -2.38 -16.31 11.65
CA ASP A 117 -3.44 -16.59 12.61
C ASP A 117 -4.69 -15.77 12.30
N ARG A 118 -5.80 -16.16 12.92
CA ARG A 118 -7.05 -15.41 12.90
C ARG A 118 -7.30 -14.73 14.24
N VAL A 119 -7.62 -13.45 14.21
CA VAL A 119 -8.08 -12.71 15.39
C VAL A 119 -9.59 -12.87 15.51
N ASP A 120 -10.05 -13.50 16.60
CA ASP A 120 -11.49 -13.66 16.84
C ASP A 120 -12.05 -12.52 17.71
N ARG A 121 -11.27 -12.04 18.70
CA ARG A 121 -11.68 -10.93 19.56
C ARG A 121 -10.49 -10.24 20.21
N ILE A 122 -10.67 -8.99 20.56
CA ILE A 122 -9.75 -8.22 21.41
C ILE A 122 -10.30 -8.28 22.84
N LEU A 123 -9.45 -8.67 23.77
CA LEU A 123 -9.77 -8.64 25.21
C LEU A 123 -9.27 -7.31 25.76
N THR A 124 -10.14 -6.54 26.39
CA THR A 124 -9.84 -5.26 27.06
C THR A 124 -10.02 -5.43 28.56
#